data_73d939c2298166ea13a7979cc7db8038
#
_entry.id   73d939c2298166ea13a7979cc7db8038
#
_cell.length_a   1.000
_cell.length_b   1.000
_cell.length_c   1.000
_cell.angle_alpha   90.00
_cell.angle_beta   90.00
_cell.angle_gamma   90.00
#
_symmetry.space_group_name_H-M   'P 1'
#
loop_
_entity.id
_entity.type
_entity.pdbx_description
1 polymer ?
#
loop_
_entity_poly.entity_id
_entity_poly.type
_entity_poly.pdbx_seq_one_letter_code
_entity_poly.pdbx_strand_id
1 'polypeptide(L)'
;MIKKAIITILLALVAMAGQAQITLKGSIINERGEKVEYVSVGLEEDSIGTISDANGNFTIEIPANRRNDLVFTHVSFQKAIVPYETYANGQQLTVTMKDKVVELAEVVVGKKNKPQKIAGKAISGPMASFRGKGKADALEWGPVFKSKKDYVISDILLTIKGSSYQWCVLSFNIYEIQDSKFVNILNKPIYHRIEKSNSKQRLDIQPQETIMLKGKKRYYISVAVIDSDSYGILDMQSQLRTCYYRIITTGKKRKWPIGPAIQVKGYEIEK
;
A
#
# COMPACT_ATOMS: atom_id res chain seq x y z
N MET A 1 28.61 -17.88 -47.42
CA MET A 1 27.22 -17.96 -46.98
C MET A 1 27.08 -18.69 -45.65
N ILE A 2 27.69 -19.84 -45.43
CA ILE A 2 27.62 -20.69 -44.23
C ILE A 2 28.06 -19.94 -42.93
N LYS A 3 29.17 -19.18 -42.99
CA LYS A 3 29.66 -18.40 -41.81
C LYS A 3 28.64 -17.33 -41.34
N LYS A 4 27.93 -16.66 -42.27
CA LYS A 4 26.91 -15.68 -41.92
C LYS A 4 25.67 -16.37 -41.32
N ALA A 5 25.27 -17.53 -41.84
CA ALA A 5 24.17 -18.30 -41.30
C ALA A 5 24.45 -18.81 -39.90
N ILE A 6 25.69 -19.28 -39.62
CA ILE A 6 26.10 -19.72 -38.27
C ILE A 6 26.07 -18.57 -37.28
N ILE A 7 26.55 -17.38 -37.66
CA ILE A 7 26.54 -16.19 -36.82
C ILE A 7 25.10 -15.76 -36.54
N THR A 8 24.20 -15.82 -37.50
CA THR A 8 22.79 -15.47 -37.33
C THR A 8 22.07 -16.46 -36.42
N ILE A 9 22.38 -17.76 -36.51
CA ILE A 9 21.85 -18.79 -35.65
C ILE A 9 22.41 -18.65 -34.23
N LEU A 10 23.68 -18.31 -34.07
CA LEU A 10 24.29 -18.06 -32.76
C LEU A 10 23.68 -16.80 -32.09
N LEU A 11 23.46 -15.74 -32.84
CA LEU A 11 22.75 -14.54 -32.34
C LEU A 11 21.29 -14.84 -31.99
N ALA A 12 20.59 -15.65 -32.76
CA ALA A 12 19.22 -16.07 -32.47
C ALA A 12 19.14 -16.95 -31.21
N LEU A 13 20.13 -17.84 -30.99
CA LEU A 13 20.24 -18.64 -29.77
C LEU A 13 20.56 -17.79 -28.52
N VAL A 14 21.36 -16.77 -28.66
CA VAL A 14 21.64 -15.81 -27.55
C VAL A 14 20.42 -14.93 -27.26
N ALA A 15 19.65 -14.55 -28.28
CA ALA A 15 18.40 -13.81 -28.10
C ALA A 15 17.27 -14.66 -27.47
N MET A 16 17.33 -15.99 -27.60
CA MET A 16 16.42 -16.96 -26.97
C MET A 16 16.84 -17.35 -25.54
N ALA A 17 17.98 -16.87 -25.02
CA ALA A 17 18.23 -16.85 -23.59
C ALA A 17 17.27 -15.88 -22.91
N GLY A 18 15.98 -16.10 -23.15
CA GLY A 18 14.87 -15.43 -22.52
C GLY A 18 15.11 -15.46 -21.02
N GLN A 19 14.95 -14.34 -20.37
CA GLN A 19 15.13 -14.22 -18.94
C GLN A 19 14.20 -15.26 -18.29
N ALA A 20 14.78 -16.39 -17.88
CA ALA A 20 14.05 -17.40 -17.16
C ALA A 20 13.40 -16.68 -15.95
N GLN A 21 12.12 -16.86 -15.78
CA GLN A 21 11.32 -16.20 -14.75
C GLN A 21 10.62 -17.27 -13.94
N ILE A 22 10.66 -17.16 -12.63
CA ILE A 22 9.92 -18.02 -11.73
C ILE A 22 8.58 -17.34 -11.46
N THR A 23 7.49 -17.99 -11.85
CA THR A 23 6.14 -17.59 -11.44
C THR A 23 5.79 -18.34 -10.17
N LEU A 24 5.91 -17.69 -9.04
CA LEU A 24 5.57 -18.26 -7.74
C LEU A 24 4.12 -17.93 -7.39
N LYS A 25 3.36 -18.98 -7.04
CA LYS A 25 1.99 -18.85 -6.53
C LYS A 25 1.92 -19.34 -5.10
N GLY A 26 1.04 -18.74 -4.31
CA GLY A 26 0.87 -19.16 -2.93
C GLY A 26 -0.38 -18.60 -2.27
N SER A 27 -0.54 -18.98 -1.02
CA SER A 27 -1.62 -18.50 -0.16
C SER A 27 -1.07 -18.10 1.20
N ILE A 28 -1.73 -17.14 1.83
CA ILE A 28 -1.34 -16.57 3.12
C ILE A 28 -2.46 -16.81 4.11
N ILE A 29 -2.09 -17.38 5.26
CA ILE A 29 -3.00 -17.68 6.36
C ILE A 29 -2.45 -17.10 7.67
N ASN A 30 -3.31 -16.97 8.68
CA ASN A 30 -2.88 -16.69 10.06
C ASN A 30 -2.68 -18.01 10.86
N GLU A 31 -2.30 -17.89 12.12
CA GLU A 31 -2.08 -19.05 13.00
C GLU A 31 -3.35 -19.86 13.27
N ARG A 32 -4.55 -19.32 12.98
CA ARG A 32 -5.83 -20.01 13.08
C ARG A 32 -6.24 -20.70 11.77
N GLY A 33 -5.42 -20.61 10.72
CA GLY A 33 -5.72 -21.14 9.39
C GLY A 33 -6.65 -20.26 8.54
N GLU A 34 -7.00 -19.07 9.02
CA GLU A 34 -7.84 -18.11 8.29
C GLU A 34 -7.03 -17.39 7.21
N LYS A 35 -7.64 -17.10 6.07
CA LYS A 35 -7.01 -16.37 4.97
C LYS A 35 -6.71 -14.93 5.34
N VAL A 36 -5.52 -14.45 5.00
CA VAL A 36 -5.12 -13.05 5.23
C VAL A 36 -5.14 -12.29 3.91
N GLU A 37 -6.06 -11.35 3.81
CA GLU A 37 -6.25 -10.51 2.63
C GLU A 37 -5.16 -9.43 2.50
N TYR A 38 -4.87 -9.03 1.26
CA TYR A 38 -4.08 -7.85 0.90
C TYR A 38 -2.71 -7.73 1.58
N VAL A 39 -2.04 -8.86 1.80
CA VAL A 39 -0.66 -8.90 2.29
C VAL A 39 0.29 -8.43 1.21
N SER A 40 1.18 -7.52 1.56
CA SER A 40 2.28 -7.10 0.69
C SER A 40 3.34 -8.20 0.64
N VAL A 41 3.67 -8.66 -0.56
CA VAL A 41 4.68 -9.70 -0.85
C VAL A 41 5.75 -9.09 -1.73
N GLY A 42 7.00 -9.09 -1.30
CA GLY A 42 8.09 -8.50 -2.08
C GLY A 42 9.41 -9.20 -1.86
N LEU A 43 10.34 -9.03 -2.79
CA LEU A 43 11.73 -9.44 -2.61
C LEU A 43 12.45 -8.42 -1.71
N GLU A 44 13.19 -8.91 -0.72
CA GLU A 44 13.96 -8.06 0.18
C GLU A 44 14.96 -7.21 -0.60
N GLU A 45 15.00 -5.90 -0.31
CA GLU A 45 15.89 -4.93 -0.97
C GLU A 45 15.72 -4.77 -2.50
N ASP A 46 14.69 -5.37 -3.11
CA ASP A 46 14.38 -5.22 -4.53
C ASP A 46 13.14 -4.32 -4.75
N SER A 47 12.76 -4.10 -6.01
CA SER A 47 11.53 -3.40 -6.41
C SER A 47 10.43 -4.35 -6.88
N ILE A 48 10.68 -5.66 -6.83
CA ILE A 48 9.74 -6.69 -7.27
C ILE A 48 8.81 -7.03 -6.12
N GLY A 49 7.51 -6.98 -6.37
CA GLY A 49 6.51 -7.32 -5.37
C GLY A 49 5.11 -7.39 -5.94
N THR A 50 4.21 -7.89 -5.12
CA THR A 50 2.77 -8.01 -5.41
C THR A 50 1.98 -7.83 -4.10
N ILE A 51 0.64 -7.78 -4.22
CA ILE A 51 -0.28 -7.84 -3.07
C ILE A 51 -1.16 -9.07 -3.24
N SER A 52 -1.41 -9.81 -2.16
CA SER A 52 -2.37 -10.92 -2.17
C SER A 52 -3.80 -10.40 -2.41
N ASP A 53 -4.67 -11.26 -2.90
CA ASP A 53 -6.09 -10.92 -3.07
C ASP A 53 -6.87 -11.00 -1.75
N ALA A 54 -8.20 -10.75 -1.81
CA ALA A 54 -9.11 -10.86 -0.68
C ALA A 54 -9.17 -12.26 -0.07
N ASN A 55 -8.75 -13.29 -0.80
CA ASN A 55 -8.68 -14.68 -0.34
C ASN A 55 -7.26 -15.08 0.12
N GLY A 56 -6.35 -14.12 0.25
CA GLY A 56 -4.96 -14.35 0.63
C GLY A 56 -4.11 -15.04 -0.44
N ASN A 57 -4.58 -15.19 -1.68
CA ASN A 57 -3.78 -15.78 -2.74
C ASN A 57 -2.88 -14.73 -3.39
N PHE A 58 -1.67 -15.11 -3.74
CA PHE A 58 -0.74 -14.24 -4.45
C PHE A 58 -0.08 -14.94 -5.64
N THR A 59 0.35 -14.14 -6.59
CA THR A 59 1.23 -14.55 -7.68
C THR A 59 2.30 -13.49 -7.84
N ILE A 60 3.56 -13.89 -7.82
CA ILE A 60 4.71 -13.00 -8.02
C ILE A 60 5.63 -13.57 -9.10
N GLU A 61 6.09 -12.71 -9.99
CA GLU A 61 7.02 -13.06 -11.05
C GLU A 61 8.42 -12.60 -10.64
N ILE A 62 9.35 -13.55 -10.55
CA ILE A 62 10.69 -13.34 -10.04
C ILE A 62 11.69 -13.69 -11.14
N PRO A 63 12.52 -12.74 -11.61
CA PRO A 63 13.60 -13.05 -12.56
C PRO A 63 14.56 -14.09 -11.97
N ALA A 64 14.99 -15.06 -12.78
CA ALA A 64 15.82 -16.18 -12.33
C ALA A 64 17.20 -15.78 -11.75
N ASN A 65 17.63 -14.56 -12.04
CA ASN A 65 18.87 -14.01 -11.48
C ASN A 65 18.70 -13.37 -10.09
N ARG A 66 17.48 -13.43 -9.49
CA ARG A 66 17.17 -12.94 -8.14
C ARG A 66 17.16 -14.10 -7.16
N ARG A 67 17.89 -13.95 -6.07
CA ARG A 67 18.01 -14.94 -4.97
C ARG A 67 17.74 -14.30 -3.61
N ASN A 68 16.92 -13.25 -3.59
CA ASN A 68 16.55 -12.53 -2.38
C ASN A 68 15.44 -13.27 -1.63
N ASP A 69 15.39 -13.13 -0.33
CA ASP A 69 14.29 -13.65 0.47
C ASP A 69 12.96 -12.95 0.14
N LEU A 70 11.86 -13.68 0.28
CA LEU A 70 10.52 -13.12 0.20
C LEU A 70 10.11 -12.55 1.55
N VAL A 71 9.58 -11.34 1.51
CA VAL A 71 9.12 -10.61 2.69
C VAL A 71 7.62 -10.39 2.57
N PHE A 72 6.90 -10.80 3.62
CA PHE A 72 5.45 -10.65 3.77
C PHE A 72 5.17 -9.64 4.87
N THR A 73 4.41 -8.59 4.56
CA THR A 73 4.06 -7.54 5.53
C THR A 73 2.57 -7.21 5.48
N HIS A 74 2.00 -7.06 6.67
CA HIS A 74 0.64 -6.59 6.86
C HIS A 74 0.55 -5.84 8.20
N VAL A 75 -0.35 -4.84 8.31
CA VAL A 75 -0.41 -3.98 9.51
C VAL A 75 -0.79 -4.73 10.78
N SER A 76 -1.59 -5.79 10.67
CA SER A 76 -2.07 -6.60 11.80
C SER A 76 -1.17 -7.77 12.17
N PHE A 77 -0.14 -8.06 11.38
CA PHE A 77 0.70 -9.24 11.55
C PHE A 77 2.18 -8.88 11.67
N GLN A 78 2.94 -9.77 12.28
CA GLN A 78 4.39 -9.69 12.28
C GLN A 78 4.93 -9.93 10.87
N LYS A 79 6.05 -9.28 10.54
CA LYS A 79 6.78 -9.51 9.28
C LYS A 79 7.16 -11.00 9.20
N ALA A 80 6.79 -11.67 8.12
CA ALA A 80 7.25 -13.02 7.81
C ALA A 80 8.29 -12.96 6.70
N ILE A 81 9.31 -13.83 6.78
CA ILE A 81 10.38 -13.94 5.79
C ILE A 81 10.45 -15.40 5.36
N VAL A 82 10.49 -15.62 4.04
CA VAL A 82 10.67 -16.93 3.43
C VAL A 82 11.99 -16.92 2.66
N PRO A 83 12.98 -17.73 3.07
CA PRO A 83 14.29 -17.80 2.42
C PRO A 83 14.17 -18.24 0.96
N TYR A 84 15.09 -17.76 0.12
CA TYR A 84 15.14 -18.10 -1.32
C TYR A 84 15.09 -19.61 -1.57
N GLU A 85 15.83 -20.40 -0.81
CA GLU A 85 15.93 -21.86 -0.97
C GLU A 85 14.57 -22.56 -0.84
N THR A 86 13.63 -21.96 -0.07
CA THR A 86 12.30 -22.53 0.15
C THR A 86 11.41 -22.43 -1.10
N TYR A 87 11.61 -21.38 -1.92
CA TYR A 87 10.74 -21.13 -3.08
C TYR A 87 11.44 -21.24 -4.44
N ALA A 88 12.75 -21.48 -4.46
CA ALA A 88 13.59 -21.49 -5.67
C ALA A 88 13.13 -22.50 -6.73
N ASN A 89 12.46 -23.58 -6.33
CA ASN A 89 11.93 -24.60 -7.20
C ASN A 89 10.56 -24.26 -7.82
N GLY A 90 9.98 -23.08 -7.50
CA GLY A 90 8.69 -22.62 -8.01
C GLY A 90 7.46 -23.38 -7.46
N GLN A 91 7.63 -24.15 -6.39
CA GLN A 91 6.50 -24.86 -5.75
C GLN A 91 5.50 -23.87 -5.14
N GLN A 92 4.25 -24.30 -5.07
CA GLN A 92 3.21 -23.51 -4.40
C GLN A 92 3.54 -23.31 -2.92
N LEU A 93 3.46 -22.08 -2.45
CA LEU A 93 3.86 -21.66 -1.12
C LEU A 93 2.62 -21.37 -0.25
N THR A 94 2.61 -21.90 0.98
CA THR A 94 1.66 -21.45 2.02
C THR A 94 2.46 -20.76 3.12
N VAL A 95 2.11 -19.50 3.39
CA VAL A 95 2.79 -18.67 4.40
C VAL A 95 1.85 -18.41 5.56
N THR A 96 2.32 -18.75 6.77
CA THR A 96 1.58 -18.44 8.01
C THR A 96 2.12 -17.16 8.62
N MET A 97 1.25 -16.17 8.81
CA MET A 97 1.59 -14.92 9.49
C MET A 97 1.14 -14.97 10.95
N LYS A 98 2.01 -14.52 11.85
CA LYS A 98 1.75 -14.44 13.28
C LYS A 98 1.08 -13.14 13.64
N ASP A 99 0.11 -13.18 14.54
CA ASP A 99 -0.58 -11.98 15.03
C ASP A 99 0.43 -11.01 15.65
N LYS A 100 0.24 -9.73 15.40
CA LYS A 100 1.02 -8.67 16.04
C LYS A 100 0.41 -8.39 17.41
N VAL A 101 1.20 -8.54 18.47
CA VAL A 101 0.78 -8.14 19.80
C VAL A 101 0.72 -6.61 19.85
N VAL A 102 -0.43 -6.07 20.15
CA VAL A 102 -0.67 -4.63 20.25
C VAL A 102 -1.09 -4.29 21.67
N GLU A 103 -0.30 -3.45 22.35
CA GLU A 103 -0.76 -2.81 23.57
C GLU A 103 -1.76 -1.71 23.21
N LEU A 104 -3.00 -1.87 23.62
CA LEU A 104 -4.04 -0.84 23.46
C LEU A 104 -3.79 0.25 24.50
N ALA A 105 -3.42 1.44 24.05
CA ALA A 105 -3.37 2.60 24.91
C ALA A 105 -4.79 3.03 25.28
N GLU A 106 -5.08 3.10 26.56
CA GLU A 106 -6.32 3.71 27.04
C GLU A 106 -6.27 5.21 26.75
N VAL A 107 -7.23 5.70 25.99
CA VAL A 107 -7.33 7.10 25.61
C VAL A 107 -8.62 7.69 26.16
N VAL A 108 -8.49 8.62 27.09
CA VAL A 108 -9.60 9.42 27.55
C VAL A 108 -9.78 10.60 26.58
N VAL A 109 -10.80 10.55 25.76
CA VAL A 109 -11.21 11.69 24.92
C VAL A 109 -12.17 12.55 25.73
N GLY A 110 -11.83 13.81 25.94
CA GLY A 110 -12.70 14.76 26.67
C GLY A 110 -14.10 14.86 26.01
N LYS A 111 -15.15 14.75 26.81
CA LYS A 111 -16.56 14.61 26.38
C LYS A 111 -17.15 15.78 25.57
N LYS A 112 -16.41 16.88 25.33
CA LYS A 112 -16.95 18.11 24.74
C LYS A 112 -16.30 18.56 23.43
N ASN A 113 -15.31 17.87 22.89
CA ASN A 113 -14.58 18.33 21.73
C ASN A 113 -15.24 17.89 20.42
N LYS A 114 -15.54 18.83 19.53
CA LYS A 114 -15.87 18.53 18.13
C LYS A 114 -14.59 18.13 17.39
N PRO A 115 -14.67 17.18 16.45
CA PRO A 115 -13.49 16.79 15.68
C PRO A 115 -12.92 18.01 14.94
N GLN A 116 -11.63 18.22 15.09
CA GLN A 116 -10.90 19.31 14.47
C GLN A 116 -10.20 18.81 13.21
N LYS A 117 -9.99 19.72 12.26
CA LYS A 117 -9.19 19.41 11.07
C LYS A 117 -7.71 19.43 11.44
N ILE A 118 -7.07 18.27 11.30
CA ILE A 118 -5.63 18.09 11.57
C ILE A 118 -4.81 18.33 10.30
N ALA A 119 -5.25 17.78 9.16
CA ALA A 119 -4.54 17.86 7.89
C ALA A 119 -5.48 17.93 6.68
N GLY A 120 -4.89 18.27 5.53
CA GLY A 120 -5.54 18.25 4.22
C GLY A 120 -6.25 19.55 3.87
N LYS A 121 -5.94 20.10 2.70
CA LYS A 121 -6.64 21.25 2.11
C LYS A 121 -6.72 21.00 0.60
N ALA A 122 -7.92 20.70 0.15
CA ALA A 122 -8.16 20.53 -1.29
C ALA A 122 -7.98 21.86 -2.03
N ILE A 123 -7.52 21.78 -3.26
CA ILE A 123 -7.43 22.90 -4.20
C ILE A 123 -8.35 22.65 -5.40
N SER A 124 -8.74 23.72 -6.07
CA SER A 124 -9.31 23.66 -7.42
C SER A 124 -8.15 23.49 -8.40
N GLY A 125 -8.29 22.64 -9.42
CA GLY A 125 -7.27 22.46 -10.44
C GLY A 125 -6.98 21.00 -10.76
N PRO A 126 -5.71 20.64 -10.99
CA PRO A 126 -5.35 19.30 -11.46
C PRO A 126 -5.83 18.20 -10.52
N MET A 127 -6.14 17.04 -11.08
CA MET A 127 -6.53 15.85 -10.33
C MET A 127 -5.30 15.04 -9.94
N ALA A 128 -5.41 14.31 -8.83
CA ALA A 128 -4.47 13.26 -8.48
C ALA A 128 -5.06 11.93 -8.99
N SER A 129 -4.39 11.28 -9.93
CA SER A 129 -4.93 10.09 -10.59
C SER A 129 -4.07 8.87 -10.35
N PHE A 130 -4.69 7.77 -9.94
CA PHE A 130 -4.10 6.44 -10.07
C PHE A 130 -4.47 5.85 -11.43
N ARG A 131 -3.50 5.18 -12.07
CA ARG A 131 -3.69 4.44 -13.32
C ARG A 131 -3.07 3.08 -13.17
N GLY A 132 -3.81 2.01 -13.42
CA GLY A 132 -3.28 0.66 -13.32
C GLY A 132 -4.34 -0.39 -13.06
N LYS A 133 -3.87 -1.60 -12.87
CA LYS A 133 -4.64 -2.69 -12.27
C LYS A 133 -4.14 -2.83 -10.84
N GLY A 134 -5.03 -2.79 -9.87
CA GLY A 134 -4.68 -3.04 -8.47
C GLY A 134 -3.86 -4.32 -8.35
N LYS A 135 -2.89 -4.39 -7.43
CA LYS A 135 -1.88 -5.44 -7.17
C LYS A 135 -0.52 -5.23 -7.86
N ALA A 136 -0.47 -4.88 -9.17
CA ALA A 136 0.80 -4.90 -9.91
C ALA A 136 1.79 -3.82 -9.46
N ASP A 137 1.30 -2.63 -9.12
CA ASP A 137 2.17 -1.49 -8.84
C ASP A 137 2.13 -1.02 -7.37
N ALA A 138 1.38 -1.69 -6.52
CA ALA A 138 1.29 -1.48 -5.06
C ALA A 138 1.78 -0.08 -4.60
N LEU A 139 1.35 0.95 -5.34
CA LEU A 139 1.81 2.32 -5.18
C LEU A 139 0.84 3.07 -4.28
N GLU A 140 1.35 3.60 -3.19
CA GLU A 140 0.61 4.51 -2.34
C GLU A 140 1.06 5.96 -2.54
N TRP A 141 0.11 6.87 -2.44
CA TRP A 141 0.35 8.29 -2.65
C TRP A 141 -0.37 9.14 -1.62
N GLY A 142 0.32 10.12 -1.07
CA GLY A 142 -0.31 11.00 -0.11
C GLY A 142 0.57 12.08 0.47
N PRO A 143 -0.02 12.97 1.28
CA PRO A 143 0.64 14.11 1.87
C PRO A 143 1.40 13.78 3.15
N VAL A 144 2.41 14.61 3.42
CA VAL A 144 3.03 14.72 4.74
C VAL A 144 2.41 15.89 5.50
N PHE A 145 2.18 15.70 6.79
CA PHE A 145 1.72 16.76 7.69
C PHE A 145 2.41 16.65 9.06
N LYS A 146 2.34 17.72 9.83
CA LYS A 146 2.82 17.78 11.22
C LYS A 146 1.61 17.91 12.13
N SER A 147 1.48 17.02 13.11
CA SER A 147 0.49 17.19 14.17
C SER A 147 0.92 18.30 15.12
N LYS A 148 0.02 19.23 15.43
CA LYS A 148 0.29 20.33 16.35
C LYS A 148 0.20 19.88 17.80
N LYS A 149 -0.77 19.01 18.10
CA LYS A 149 -1.11 18.49 19.42
C LYS A 149 -1.30 16.98 19.34
N ASP A 150 -1.60 16.37 20.47
CA ASP A 150 -2.02 14.96 20.52
C ASP A 150 -3.48 14.86 20.06
N TYR A 151 -3.78 13.94 19.15
CA TYR A 151 -5.12 13.71 18.61
C TYR A 151 -5.44 12.22 18.54
N VAL A 152 -6.73 11.89 18.68
CA VAL A 152 -7.32 10.65 18.19
C VAL A 152 -7.99 10.93 16.86
N ILE A 153 -7.65 10.19 15.82
CA ILE A 153 -8.27 10.33 14.50
C ILE A 153 -9.73 9.88 14.59
N SER A 154 -10.65 10.74 14.13
CA SER A 154 -12.08 10.40 13.97
C SER A 154 -12.43 10.04 12.53
N ASP A 155 -11.92 10.82 11.57
CA ASP A 155 -12.33 10.70 10.17
C ASP A 155 -11.16 10.91 9.21
N ILE A 156 -11.13 10.11 8.15
CA ILE A 156 -10.28 10.28 6.97
C ILE A 156 -11.19 10.56 5.79
N LEU A 157 -11.02 11.72 5.17
CA LEU A 157 -11.88 12.17 4.08
C LEU A 157 -11.12 12.24 2.78
N LEU A 158 -11.71 11.68 1.72
CA LEU A 158 -11.17 11.73 0.37
C LEU A 158 -12.30 12.04 -0.61
N THR A 159 -12.06 12.92 -1.58
CA THR A 159 -13.01 13.18 -2.64
C THR A 159 -12.55 12.53 -3.93
N ILE A 160 -13.34 11.57 -4.41
CA ILE A 160 -13.22 10.96 -5.73
C ILE A 160 -13.94 11.87 -6.73
N LYS A 161 -13.29 12.13 -7.84
CA LYS A 161 -13.80 12.95 -8.96
C LYS A 161 -14.41 12.09 -10.07
N GLY A 162 -13.90 10.88 -10.22
CA GLY A 162 -14.34 9.88 -11.18
C GLY A 162 -13.58 8.58 -11.04
N SER A 163 -14.14 7.50 -11.54
CA SER A 163 -13.54 6.19 -11.60
C SER A 163 -13.94 5.47 -12.89
N SER A 164 -12.98 4.90 -13.60
CA SER A 164 -13.27 4.01 -14.73
C SER A 164 -13.36 2.54 -14.34
N TYR A 165 -12.96 2.18 -13.11
CA TYR A 165 -13.14 0.83 -12.58
C TYR A 165 -14.64 0.52 -12.40
N GLN A 166 -15.06 -0.73 -12.61
CA GLN A 166 -16.36 -1.20 -12.15
C GLN A 166 -16.37 -1.26 -10.61
N TRP A 167 -15.26 -1.74 -10.05
CA TRP A 167 -14.96 -1.65 -8.63
C TRP A 167 -13.46 -1.58 -8.38
N CYS A 168 -13.05 -0.95 -7.30
CA CYS A 168 -11.70 -1.04 -6.78
C CYS A 168 -11.69 -0.97 -5.25
N VAL A 169 -10.63 -1.48 -4.65
CA VAL A 169 -10.39 -1.42 -3.20
C VAL A 169 -9.27 -0.43 -2.93
N LEU A 170 -9.58 0.55 -2.10
CA LEU A 170 -8.62 1.50 -1.57
C LEU A 170 -8.07 1.00 -0.24
N SER A 171 -6.76 1.16 -0.05
CA SER A 171 -6.08 1.03 1.23
C SER A 171 -5.58 2.39 1.69
N PHE A 172 -5.82 2.72 2.96
CA PHE A 172 -5.26 3.90 3.61
C PHE A 172 -4.22 3.49 4.63
N ASN A 173 -3.06 4.14 4.59
CA ASN A 173 -1.99 3.90 5.55
C ASN A 173 -1.58 5.20 6.23
N ILE A 174 -1.17 5.10 7.50
CA ILE A 174 -0.66 6.22 8.27
C ILE A 174 0.69 5.83 8.87
N TYR A 175 1.70 6.65 8.59
CA TYR A 175 3.06 6.42 9.06
C TYR A 175 3.53 7.60 9.90
N GLU A 176 4.16 7.34 11.03
CA GLU A 176 5.02 8.32 11.69
C GLU A 176 6.37 8.39 10.95
N ILE A 177 6.87 9.60 10.71
CA ILE A 177 8.17 9.81 10.08
C ILE A 177 9.21 9.96 11.20
N GLN A 178 10.05 8.92 11.37
CA GLN A 178 11.13 8.84 12.34
C GLN A 178 12.45 8.75 11.57
N ASP A 179 13.32 9.73 11.70
CA ASP A 179 14.64 9.75 11.04
C ASP A 179 14.61 9.34 9.56
N SER A 180 13.67 9.90 8.81
CA SER A 180 13.39 9.58 7.39
C SER A 180 12.81 8.17 7.12
N LYS A 181 12.61 7.34 8.14
CA LYS A 181 11.88 6.08 8.05
C LYS A 181 10.38 6.33 8.22
N PHE A 182 9.58 5.58 7.48
CA PHE A 182 8.13 5.61 7.57
C PHE A 182 7.68 4.40 8.37
N VAL A 183 7.28 4.61 9.62
CA VAL A 183 6.82 3.57 10.54
C VAL A 183 5.29 3.58 10.53
N ASN A 184 4.68 2.51 10.03
CA ASN A 184 3.23 2.37 10.01
C ASN A 184 2.70 2.28 11.44
N ILE A 185 1.72 3.13 11.78
CA ILE A 185 1.14 3.21 13.12
C ILE A 185 -0.22 2.52 13.24
N LEU A 186 -0.69 1.90 12.16
CA LEU A 186 -1.92 1.12 12.17
C LEU A 186 -1.69 -0.29 12.73
N ASN A 187 -2.72 -0.82 13.38
CA ASN A 187 -2.78 -2.21 13.82
C ASN A 187 -3.91 -2.98 13.11
N LYS A 188 -4.89 -2.25 12.55
CA LYS A 188 -5.91 -2.80 11.68
C LYS A 188 -5.85 -2.12 10.31
N PRO A 189 -6.11 -2.83 9.21
CA PRO A 189 -6.14 -2.23 7.89
C PRO A 189 -7.33 -1.29 7.76
N ILE A 190 -7.17 -0.26 6.93
CA ILE A 190 -8.27 0.63 6.56
C ILE A 190 -8.51 0.43 5.08
N TYR A 191 -9.50 -0.40 4.75
CA TYR A 191 -9.91 -0.67 3.38
C TYR A 191 -11.25 -0.03 3.08
N HIS A 192 -11.43 0.41 1.84
CA HIS A 192 -12.69 0.95 1.35
C HIS A 192 -12.93 0.53 -0.09
N ARG A 193 -13.99 -0.23 -0.33
CA ARG A 193 -14.40 -0.63 -1.67
C ARG A 193 -15.19 0.48 -2.33
N ILE A 194 -14.83 0.83 -3.55
CA ILE A 194 -15.53 1.79 -4.40
C ILE A 194 -16.16 1.03 -5.55
N GLU A 195 -17.44 1.27 -5.76
CA GLU A 195 -18.17 0.84 -6.96
C GLU A 195 -18.15 1.95 -8.01
N LYS A 196 -18.36 1.59 -9.26
CA LYS A 196 -18.41 2.53 -10.37
C LYS A 196 -19.34 3.69 -10.10
N SER A 197 -18.82 4.89 -10.26
CA SER A 197 -19.61 6.11 -10.15
C SER A 197 -19.12 7.14 -11.17
N ASN A 198 -20.04 7.70 -11.93
CA ASN A 198 -19.76 8.81 -12.86
C ASN A 198 -19.88 10.18 -12.17
N SER A 199 -20.22 10.20 -10.89
CA SER A 199 -20.39 11.43 -10.12
C SER A 199 -19.30 11.58 -9.07
N LYS A 200 -19.08 12.83 -8.67
CA LYS A 200 -18.21 13.16 -7.55
C LYS A 200 -18.68 12.48 -6.26
N GLN A 201 -17.83 11.73 -5.61
CA GLN A 201 -18.08 10.96 -4.40
C GLN A 201 -17.18 11.45 -3.26
N ARG A 202 -17.74 11.73 -2.11
CA ARG A 202 -16.96 12.03 -0.91
C ARG A 202 -16.96 10.80 -0.01
N LEU A 203 -15.80 10.27 0.21
CA LEU A 203 -15.58 9.21 1.19
C LEU A 203 -15.38 9.84 2.56
N ASP A 204 -16.04 9.28 3.56
CA ASP A 204 -15.91 9.62 4.97
C ASP A 204 -15.65 8.31 5.72
N ILE A 205 -14.39 8.08 6.08
CA ILE A 205 -13.91 6.81 6.58
C ILE A 205 -13.58 6.97 8.05
N GLN A 206 -14.26 6.21 8.89
CA GLN A 206 -14.00 6.13 10.32
C GLN A 206 -13.13 4.89 10.61
N PRO A 207 -11.92 5.05 11.15
CA PRO A 207 -11.08 3.91 11.52
C PRO A 207 -11.77 3.01 12.55
N GLN A 208 -11.59 1.70 12.40
CA GLN A 208 -12.16 0.71 13.34
C GLN A 208 -11.30 0.53 14.59
N GLU A 209 -10.19 1.25 14.70
CA GLU A 209 -9.31 1.25 15.85
C GLU A 209 -8.99 2.68 16.31
N THR A 210 -8.54 2.82 17.53
CA THR A 210 -8.06 4.10 18.05
C THR A 210 -6.69 4.41 17.48
N ILE A 211 -6.59 5.43 16.64
CA ILE A 211 -5.33 5.87 16.03
C ILE A 211 -4.90 7.20 16.67
N MET A 212 -3.78 7.15 17.40
CA MET A 212 -3.23 8.32 18.08
C MET A 212 -2.15 9.01 17.26
N LEU A 213 -2.26 10.33 17.13
CA LEU A 213 -1.21 11.19 16.61
C LEU A 213 -0.59 11.97 17.76
N LYS A 214 0.72 11.84 17.95
CA LYS A 214 1.46 12.63 18.93
C LYS A 214 1.79 14.02 18.39
N GLY A 215 1.66 15.03 19.24
CA GLY A 215 1.98 16.41 18.92
C GLY A 215 3.45 16.59 18.55
N LYS A 216 3.71 17.60 17.71
CA LYS A 216 5.04 17.96 17.17
C LYS A 216 5.69 16.90 16.25
N LYS A 217 5.08 15.69 16.09
CA LYS A 217 5.52 14.64 15.19
C LYS A 217 5.05 14.87 13.76
N ARG A 218 5.77 14.28 12.81
CA ARG A 218 5.43 14.32 11.37
C ARG A 218 4.85 12.99 10.94
N TYR A 219 3.81 13.06 10.11
CA TYR A 219 3.08 11.90 9.61
C TYR A 219 2.98 11.95 8.09
N TYR A 220 2.93 10.78 7.49
CA TYR A 220 2.55 10.57 6.12
C TYR A 220 1.26 9.77 6.11
N ILE A 221 0.23 10.27 5.44
CA ILE A 221 -1.00 9.52 5.17
C ILE A 221 -1.09 9.28 3.68
N SER A 222 -1.45 8.07 3.31
CA SER A 222 -1.52 7.66 1.91
C SER A 222 -2.80 6.93 1.58
N VAL A 223 -3.09 6.87 0.28
CA VAL A 223 -4.10 6.03 -0.33
C VAL A 223 -3.45 5.25 -1.48
N ALA A 224 -3.87 4.00 -1.67
CA ALA A 224 -3.47 3.13 -2.77
C ALA A 224 -4.69 2.40 -3.33
N VAL A 225 -4.68 2.08 -4.62
CA VAL A 225 -5.58 1.07 -5.20
C VAL A 225 -4.87 -0.28 -5.08
N ILE A 226 -5.38 -1.15 -4.23
CA ILE A 226 -4.75 -2.45 -3.92
C ILE A 226 -5.42 -3.63 -4.63
N ASP A 227 -6.65 -3.48 -5.07
CA ASP A 227 -7.38 -4.47 -5.86
C ASP A 227 -8.38 -3.78 -6.80
N SER A 228 -8.70 -4.40 -7.93
CA SER A 228 -9.67 -3.89 -8.90
C SER A 228 -10.11 -4.97 -9.88
N ASP A 229 -11.27 -4.76 -10.51
CA ASP A 229 -11.79 -5.63 -11.57
C ASP A 229 -10.88 -5.68 -12.81
N SER A 230 -10.33 -4.54 -13.19
CA SER A 230 -9.62 -4.36 -14.44
C SER A 230 -8.55 -3.28 -14.36
N TYR A 231 -7.91 -2.97 -15.48
CA TYR A 231 -7.10 -1.76 -15.63
C TYR A 231 -8.01 -0.54 -15.69
N GLY A 232 -7.74 0.46 -14.88
CA GLY A 232 -8.60 1.64 -14.80
C GLY A 232 -7.87 2.89 -14.32
N ILE A 233 -8.67 3.94 -14.13
CA ILE A 233 -8.23 5.24 -13.62
C ILE A 233 -9.14 5.63 -12.46
N LEU A 234 -8.53 6.09 -11.38
CA LEU A 234 -9.22 6.71 -10.25
C LEU A 234 -8.74 8.15 -10.11
N ASP A 235 -9.63 9.09 -10.32
CA ASP A 235 -9.37 10.52 -10.22
C ASP A 235 -9.81 11.05 -8.87
N MET A 236 -8.92 11.72 -8.16
CA MET A 236 -9.14 12.28 -6.84
C MET A 236 -8.91 13.78 -6.83
N GLN A 237 -9.55 14.48 -5.92
CA GLN A 237 -9.24 15.86 -5.65
C GLN A 237 -7.81 15.97 -5.11
N SER A 238 -7.06 16.97 -5.59
CA SER A 238 -5.66 17.17 -5.22
C SER A 238 -5.44 18.28 -4.20
N GLN A 239 -4.23 18.31 -3.66
CA GLN A 239 -3.71 19.40 -2.86
C GLN A 239 -2.26 19.70 -3.22
N LEU A 240 -1.83 20.97 -3.07
CA LEU A 240 -0.44 21.38 -3.16
C LEU A 240 0.20 21.25 -1.79
N ARG A 241 1.06 20.26 -1.64
CA ARG A 241 1.80 19.98 -0.42
C ARG A 241 2.92 18.99 -0.72
N THR A 242 3.91 18.89 0.18
CA THR A 242 4.85 17.78 0.13
C THR A 242 4.09 16.48 0.26
N CYS A 243 4.08 15.69 -0.82
CA CYS A 243 3.54 14.34 -0.91
C CYS A 243 4.66 13.36 -1.21
N TYR A 244 4.39 12.09 -1.03
CA TYR A 244 5.26 11.01 -1.51
C TYR A 244 4.46 10.02 -2.31
N TYR A 245 5.08 9.54 -3.39
CA TYR A 245 4.80 8.23 -3.97
C TYR A 245 5.66 7.20 -3.23
N ARG A 246 5.08 6.11 -2.81
CA ARG A 246 5.79 5.04 -2.14
C ARG A 246 5.32 3.70 -2.66
N ILE A 247 6.27 2.81 -2.97
CA ILE A 247 5.98 1.42 -3.30
C ILE A 247 5.75 0.68 -1.99
N ILE A 248 4.56 0.10 -1.80
CA ILE A 248 4.15 -0.54 -0.54
C ILE A 248 5.11 -1.70 -0.20
N THR A 249 5.41 -2.54 -1.17
CA THR A 249 6.20 -3.77 -1.00
C THR A 249 7.65 -3.53 -0.60
N THR A 250 8.27 -2.45 -1.10
CA THR A 250 9.71 -2.19 -0.91
C THR A 250 10.00 -0.97 -0.05
N GLY A 251 9.00 -0.11 0.17
CA GLY A 251 9.18 1.15 0.88
C GLY A 251 9.96 2.23 0.11
N LYS A 252 10.41 1.96 -1.13
CA LYS A 252 11.05 2.97 -1.97
C LYS A 252 10.07 4.13 -2.20
N LYS A 253 10.54 5.36 -2.07
CA LYS A 253 9.69 6.56 -2.10
C LYS A 253 10.31 7.69 -2.91
N ARG A 254 9.43 8.49 -3.55
CA ARG A 254 9.81 9.70 -4.27
C ARG A 254 8.93 10.87 -3.82
N LYS A 255 9.57 11.99 -3.53
CA LYS A 255 8.89 13.23 -3.14
C LYS A 255 8.21 13.89 -4.33
N TRP A 256 7.02 14.46 -4.11
CA TRP A 256 6.23 15.15 -5.11
C TRP A 256 5.49 16.34 -4.51
N PRO A 257 5.32 17.48 -5.24
CA PRO A 257 4.73 18.71 -4.69
C PRO A 257 3.20 18.69 -4.64
N ILE A 258 2.56 17.71 -5.30
CA ILE A 258 1.11 17.58 -5.38
C ILE A 258 0.71 16.14 -5.04
N GLY A 259 -0.49 15.94 -4.55
CA GLY A 259 -1.05 14.61 -4.28
C GLY A 259 -2.51 14.64 -3.92
N PRO A 260 -3.12 13.49 -3.61
CA PRO A 260 -4.51 13.41 -3.21
C PRO A 260 -4.78 14.26 -1.96
N ALA A 261 -5.91 14.98 -1.99
CA ALA A 261 -6.33 15.82 -0.88
C ALA A 261 -6.98 14.99 0.22
N ILE A 262 -6.17 14.16 0.89
CA ILE A 262 -6.61 13.39 2.04
C ILE A 262 -6.73 14.34 3.24
N GLN A 263 -7.95 14.48 3.78
CA GLN A 263 -8.19 15.26 4.98
C GLN A 263 -8.26 14.34 6.19
N VAL A 264 -7.66 14.77 7.28
CA VAL A 264 -7.68 14.06 8.56
C VAL A 264 -8.36 14.96 9.59
N LYS A 265 -9.35 14.42 10.29
CA LYS A 265 -9.97 15.04 11.45
C LYS A 265 -9.75 14.17 12.68
N GLY A 266 -9.87 14.77 13.84
CA GLY A 266 -9.72 14.06 15.10
C GLY A 266 -10.07 14.91 16.31
N TYR A 267 -10.16 14.24 17.43
CA TYR A 267 -10.38 14.86 18.74
C TYR A 267 -9.04 15.13 19.40
N GLU A 268 -8.87 16.34 19.92
CA GLU A 268 -7.70 16.68 20.72
C GLU A 268 -7.73 15.91 22.04
N ILE A 269 -6.59 15.37 22.44
CA ILE A 269 -6.40 14.71 23.73
C ILE A 269 -5.96 15.80 24.71
N GLU A 270 -6.78 16.05 25.72
CA GLU A 270 -6.43 16.88 26.86
C GLU A 270 -5.49 16.07 27.77
N LYS A 271 -4.39 16.73 28.20
CA LYS A 271 -3.43 16.14 29.16
C LYS A 271 -3.91 16.33 30.57
#